data_cf3ed30261fedad534393b8e0e7fa360
#
_entry.id   cf3ed30261fedad534393b8e0e7fa360
#
_cell.length_a   1.000
_cell.length_b   1.000
_cell.length_c   1.000
_cell.angle_alpha   90.00
_cell.angle_beta   90.00
_cell.angle_gamma   90.00
#
_symmetry.space_group_name_H-M   'P 1'
#
loop_
_entity.id
_entity.type
_entity.pdbx_description
1 polymer ?
#
loop_
_entity_poly.entity_id
_entity_poly.type
_entity_poly.pdbx_seq_one_letter_code
_entity_poly.pdbx_strand_id
1 'polypeptide(L)'
;YNFVQNKEVVDNMLGKIISIEGNYVELALDIDINAQASLVNLHVVFEDDKTKVVGEIRDVSKTTLKIAIVGEFVGNQFLAGFNRKPSFKSTVRIIKVDELAQILGDQQIKDASQVYFGLSTVYTNYRINVDVNKFFSNHFAILGNTGSGKSFTVSKIIQNLFTGSSYVPLNSNIFLFDAYGEYTQAFSKLSEKNPMIRYKTVTTNIEAEATDMLRIPLWLLDVDDYAQLLSVDNPNQLPIIEKALKLVKVLNSNNPDVQKHKNDIIARAIIDILLSGTSSGKIRDQIVAVLTNYHTDELNLESTIREPGYVRTLKQCLFVDQSGKMQEMELVVDFVNQFIIEGLELTDYDGSTFFTLQDLENALDFALIGEGVLKSDRIFDYANIL
;
A
#
# COMPACT_ATOMS: atom_id res chain seq x y z
N TYR A 1 24.03 -38.48 -1.72
CA TYR A 1 24.59 -38.95 -3.00
C TYR A 1 24.82 -37.72 -3.88
N ASN A 2 26.12 -37.40 -4.11
CA ASN A 2 26.55 -36.18 -4.82
C ASN A 2 26.69 -36.47 -6.32
N PHE A 3 25.59 -36.37 -7.07
CA PHE A 3 25.64 -36.53 -8.54
C PHE A 3 26.53 -35.48 -9.20
N VAL A 4 26.45 -34.23 -8.73
CA VAL A 4 27.21 -33.11 -9.31
C VAL A 4 28.69 -33.07 -8.86
N GLN A 5 29.06 -33.80 -7.79
CA GLN A 5 30.45 -33.87 -7.35
C GLN A 5 31.18 -35.13 -7.86
N ASN A 6 30.46 -36.09 -8.46
CA ASN A 6 31.08 -37.28 -8.99
C ASN A 6 31.52 -37.03 -10.44
N LYS A 7 32.80 -36.76 -10.63
CA LYS A 7 33.37 -36.41 -11.94
C LYS A 7 33.06 -37.41 -13.04
N GLU A 8 32.93 -38.72 -12.69
CA GLU A 8 32.62 -39.77 -13.66
C GLU A 8 31.20 -39.70 -14.26
N VAL A 9 30.24 -39.17 -13.53
CA VAL A 9 28.85 -39.10 -14.00
C VAL A 9 28.58 -37.81 -14.82
N VAL A 10 29.32 -36.75 -14.54
CA VAL A 10 29.17 -35.44 -15.19
C VAL A 10 29.70 -35.46 -16.63
N ASP A 11 30.72 -36.25 -16.93
CA ASP A 11 31.33 -36.32 -18.26
C ASP A 11 30.74 -37.43 -19.17
N ASN A 12 29.86 -38.31 -18.63
CA ASN A 12 29.23 -39.36 -19.43
C ASN A 12 28.01 -38.83 -20.18
N MET A 13 27.88 -39.17 -21.47
CA MET A 13 26.68 -38.92 -22.28
C MET A 13 25.50 -39.68 -21.69
N LEU A 14 24.41 -38.97 -21.41
CA LEU A 14 23.19 -39.56 -20.86
C LEU A 14 22.44 -40.42 -21.88
N GLY A 15 22.59 -40.10 -23.18
CA GLY A 15 21.86 -40.79 -24.22
C GLY A 15 21.75 -39.96 -25.50
N LYS A 16 20.84 -40.41 -26.40
CA LYS A 16 20.62 -39.78 -27.70
C LYS A 16 19.23 -39.18 -27.82
N ILE A 17 19.15 -37.98 -28.43
CA ILE A 17 17.89 -37.29 -28.68
C ILE A 17 17.08 -38.07 -29.71
N ILE A 18 15.82 -38.41 -29.37
CA ILE A 18 14.88 -39.12 -30.22
C ILE A 18 13.75 -38.24 -30.74
N SER A 19 13.32 -37.24 -29.95
CA SER A 19 12.34 -36.26 -30.45
C SER A 19 12.57 -34.88 -29.86
N ILE A 20 12.11 -33.83 -30.57
CA ILE A 20 12.12 -32.43 -30.11
C ILE A 20 10.75 -31.83 -30.46
N GLU A 21 9.88 -31.68 -29.49
CA GLU A 21 8.51 -31.21 -29.67
C GLU A 21 8.23 -29.99 -28.79
N GLY A 22 7.89 -28.86 -29.40
CA GLY A 22 7.67 -27.63 -28.65
C GLY A 22 8.91 -27.24 -27.81
N ASN A 23 8.75 -27.20 -26.49
CA ASN A 23 9.82 -26.93 -25.52
C ASN A 23 10.37 -28.17 -24.85
N TYR A 24 10.01 -29.36 -25.35
CA TYR A 24 10.42 -30.62 -24.77
C TYR A 24 11.37 -31.39 -25.71
N VAL A 25 12.32 -32.06 -25.10
CA VAL A 25 13.24 -32.98 -25.75
C VAL A 25 13.07 -34.34 -25.10
N GLU A 26 12.89 -35.36 -25.91
CA GLU A 26 12.90 -36.76 -25.45
C GLU A 26 14.25 -37.39 -25.79
N LEU A 27 14.84 -38.03 -24.79
CA LEU A 27 16.17 -38.65 -24.85
C LEU A 27 16.05 -40.13 -24.61
N ALA A 28 16.58 -40.97 -25.50
CA ALA A 28 16.79 -42.37 -25.22
C ALA A 28 18.05 -42.54 -24.36
N LEU A 29 17.90 -43.26 -23.25
CA LEU A 29 18.98 -43.48 -22.28
C LEU A 29 19.97 -44.52 -22.75
N ASP A 30 21.25 -44.20 -22.63
CA ASP A 30 22.35 -45.14 -22.84
C ASP A 30 22.92 -45.70 -21.51
N ILE A 31 22.33 -45.31 -20.36
CA ILE A 31 22.75 -45.71 -19.02
C ILE A 31 21.64 -46.47 -18.29
N ASP A 32 22.04 -47.42 -17.42
CA ASP A 32 21.09 -48.14 -16.56
C ASP A 32 20.68 -47.28 -15.35
N ILE A 33 19.42 -46.84 -15.32
CA ILE A 33 18.88 -45.99 -14.26
C ILE A 33 18.71 -46.74 -12.91
N ASN A 34 18.61 -48.09 -12.94
CA ASN A 34 18.34 -48.88 -11.73
C ASN A 34 19.44 -48.75 -10.65
N ALA A 35 20.60 -48.23 -11.02
CA ALA A 35 21.73 -48.01 -10.13
C ALA A 35 21.85 -46.61 -9.52
N GLN A 36 20.94 -45.66 -9.86
CA GLN A 36 21.16 -44.22 -9.58
C GLN A 36 19.96 -43.57 -8.93
N ALA A 37 20.21 -42.55 -8.08
CA ALA A 37 19.20 -41.72 -7.43
C ALA A 37 18.34 -40.94 -8.47
N SER A 38 17.17 -40.42 -8.03
CA SER A 38 16.24 -39.71 -8.87
C SER A 38 16.91 -38.64 -9.75
N LEU A 39 16.74 -38.78 -11.08
CA LEU A 39 17.21 -37.81 -12.06
C LEU A 39 16.22 -36.66 -12.26
N VAL A 40 14.99 -36.76 -11.75
CA VAL A 40 13.95 -35.76 -11.89
C VAL A 40 14.38 -34.45 -11.28
N ASN A 41 14.12 -33.35 -11.99
CA ASN A 41 14.50 -31.96 -11.68
C ASN A 41 16.00 -31.63 -11.78
N LEU A 42 16.86 -32.58 -12.16
CA LEU A 42 18.23 -32.25 -12.51
C LEU A 42 18.28 -31.48 -13.84
N HIS A 43 19.26 -30.57 -13.93
CA HIS A 43 19.52 -29.84 -15.17
C HIS A 43 20.50 -30.63 -16.05
N VAL A 44 20.27 -30.59 -17.34
CA VAL A 44 21.13 -31.17 -18.37
C VAL A 44 21.53 -30.10 -19.38
N VAL A 45 22.67 -30.30 -20.01
CA VAL A 45 23.18 -29.44 -21.05
C VAL A 45 23.23 -30.19 -22.37
N PHE A 46 22.57 -29.64 -23.38
CA PHE A 46 22.69 -30.05 -24.78
C PHE A 46 23.79 -29.17 -25.41
N GLU A 47 24.87 -29.79 -25.82
CA GLU A 47 26.05 -29.08 -26.32
C GLU A 47 26.43 -29.56 -27.72
N ASP A 48 26.64 -28.64 -28.61
CA ASP A 48 27.24 -28.82 -29.91
C ASP A 48 28.22 -27.67 -30.24
N ASP A 49 28.83 -27.68 -31.42
CA ASP A 49 29.86 -26.70 -31.80
C ASP A 49 29.39 -25.22 -31.73
N LYS A 50 28.09 -24.96 -31.75
CA LYS A 50 27.53 -23.62 -31.88
C LYS A 50 26.52 -23.23 -30.76
N THR A 51 26.00 -24.23 -30.05
CA THR A 51 24.90 -24.02 -29.11
C THR A 51 25.13 -24.78 -27.81
N LYS A 52 24.71 -24.18 -26.74
CA LYS A 52 24.71 -24.77 -25.41
C LYS A 52 23.39 -24.48 -24.75
N VAL A 53 22.44 -25.43 -24.89
CA VAL A 53 21.06 -25.29 -24.41
C VAL A 53 20.90 -26.05 -23.10
N VAL A 54 20.18 -25.48 -22.15
CA VAL A 54 19.92 -26.06 -20.83
C VAL A 54 18.50 -26.58 -20.78
N GLY A 55 18.34 -27.79 -20.30
CA GLY A 55 17.05 -28.39 -20.02
C GLY A 55 16.95 -28.91 -18.58
N GLU A 56 15.73 -29.10 -18.10
CA GLU A 56 15.41 -29.68 -16.81
C GLU A 56 14.65 -31.00 -17.04
N ILE A 57 15.07 -32.07 -16.40
CA ILE A 57 14.44 -33.41 -16.50
C ILE A 57 13.10 -33.34 -15.77
N ARG A 58 12.01 -33.51 -16.51
CA ARG A 58 10.64 -33.47 -15.98
C ARG A 58 10.06 -34.83 -15.69
N ASP A 59 10.45 -35.81 -16.50
CA ASP A 59 9.95 -37.19 -16.36
C ASP A 59 11.03 -38.20 -16.72
N VAL A 60 10.99 -39.33 -16.06
CA VAL A 60 11.96 -40.42 -16.21
C VAL A 60 11.23 -41.72 -16.40
N SER A 61 11.45 -42.41 -17.52
CA SER A 61 11.02 -43.79 -17.77
C SER A 61 12.24 -44.74 -17.74
N LYS A 62 11.99 -46.03 -17.88
CA LYS A 62 13.10 -47.04 -17.91
C LYS A 62 14.08 -46.78 -19.06
N THR A 63 13.63 -46.23 -20.15
CA THR A 63 14.40 -46.13 -21.40
C THR A 63 14.51 -44.71 -21.93
N THR A 64 13.70 -43.75 -21.38
CA THR A 64 13.66 -42.38 -21.90
C THR A 64 13.58 -41.36 -20.81
N LEU A 65 14.07 -40.14 -21.10
CA LEU A 65 13.91 -38.94 -20.31
C LEU A 65 13.11 -37.92 -21.09
N LYS A 66 12.15 -37.24 -20.41
CA LYS A 66 11.49 -36.07 -20.95
C LYS A 66 12.08 -34.82 -20.30
N ILE A 67 12.64 -33.94 -21.10
CA ILE A 67 13.42 -32.77 -20.67
C ILE A 67 12.74 -31.50 -21.19
N ALA A 68 12.44 -30.56 -20.30
CA ALA A 68 11.96 -29.25 -20.69
C ALA A 68 13.14 -28.30 -20.89
N ILE A 69 13.19 -27.59 -22.01
CA ILE A 69 14.20 -26.56 -22.26
C ILE A 69 13.87 -25.34 -21.37
N VAL A 70 14.88 -24.87 -20.60
CA VAL A 70 14.72 -23.77 -19.64
C VAL A 70 15.56 -22.53 -20.02
N GLY A 71 16.63 -22.71 -20.81
CA GLY A 71 17.47 -21.59 -21.21
C GLY A 71 18.60 -22.00 -22.13
N GLU A 72 19.47 -21.03 -22.42
CA GLU A 72 20.69 -21.27 -23.21
C GLU A 72 21.88 -20.49 -22.62
N PHE A 73 23.08 -20.97 -22.87
CA PHE A 73 24.29 -20.21 -22.61
C PHE A 73 24.71 -19.43 -23.86
N VAL A 74 24.90 -18.14 -23.69
CA VAL A 74 25.51 -17.26 -24.68
C VAL A 74 26.86 -16.81 -24.14
N GLY A 75 27.93 -17.35 -24.71
CA GLY A 75 29.25 -17.27 -24.08
C GLY A 75 29.26 -17.97 -22.72
N ASN A 76 29.62 -17.24 -21.67
CA ASN A 76 29.65 -17.74 -20.30
C ASN A 76 28.44 -17.26 -19.46
N GLN A 77 27.42 -16.72 -20.06
CA GLN A 77 26.26 -16.19 -19.36
C GLN A 77 25.02 -17.04 -19.66
N PHE A 78 24.32 -17.47 -18.63
CA PHE A 78 23.00 -18.13 -18.76
C PHE A 78 21.90 -17.09 -19.04
N LEU A 79 21.10 -17.37 -20.05
CA LEU A 79 19.88 -16.64 -20.38
C LEU A 79 18.67 -17.55 -20.21
N ALA A 80 17.71 -17.12 -19.42
CA ALA A 80 16.43 -17.82 -19.28
C ALA A 80 15.61 -17.68 -20.59
N GLY A 81 15.00 -18.77 -21.02
CA GLY A 81 14.40 -18.87 -22.34
C GLY A 81 15.44 -19.25 -23.40
N PHE A 82 15.00 -19.53 -24.61
CA PHE A 82 15.89 -19.97 -25.66
C PHE A 82 15.41 -19.49 -27.03
N ASN A 83 16.36 -19.10 -27.88
CA ASN A 83 16.14 -18.79 -29.29
C ASN A 83 16.47 -19.96 -30.21
N ARG A 84 17.27 -20.90 -29.70
CA ARG A 84 17.75 -22.06 -30.47
C ARG A 84 17.38 -23.36 -29.76
N LYS A 85 16.96 -24.36 -30.53
CA LYS A 85 16.75 -25.70 -30.01
C LYS A 85 18.03 -26.52 -30.20
N PRO A 86 18.26 -27.56 -29.35
CA PRO A 86 19.35 -28.48 -29.57
C PRO A 86 19.17 -29.22 -30.87
N SER A 87 20.27 -29.68 -31.46
CA SER A 87 20.25 -30.54 -32.64
C SER A 87 20.20 -32.02 -32.24
N PHE A 88 19.75 -32.91 -33.10
CA PHE A 88 19.82 -34.36 -32.87
C PHE A 88 21.25 -34.90 -32.70
N LYS A 89 22.26 -34.09 -33.05
CA LYS A 89 23.68 -34.41 -32.89
C LYS A 89 24.30 -33.83 -31.59
N SER A 90 23.57 -33.02 -30.86
CA SER A 90 24.04 -32.44 -29.60
C SER A 90 24.34 -33.56 -28.62
N THR A 91 25.47 -33.45 -27.94
CA THR A 91 25.79 -34.27 -26.75
C THR A 91 24.94 -33.84 -25.56
N VAL A 92 24.50 -34.80 -24.75
CA VAL A 92 23.63 -34.51 -23.61
C VAL A 92 24.32 -35.01 -22.35
N ARG A 93 24.58 -34.11 -21.41
CA ARG A 93 25.24 -34.40 -20.14
C ARG A 93 24.56 -33.69 -18.97
N ILE A 94 24.82 -34.12 -17.76
CA ILE A 94 24.42 -33.38 -16.55
C ILE A 94 25.18 -32.08 -16.49
N ILE A 95 24.51 -31.03 -15.99
CA ILE A 95 25.11 -29.70 -15.81
C ILE A 95 26.28 -29.74 -14.84
N LYS A 96 27.34 -29.01 -15.15
CA LYS A 96 28.52 -28.88 -14.25
C LYS A 96 28.22 -27.84 -13.12
N VAL A 97 29.00 -27.92 -12.02
CA VAL A 97 28.84 -27.05 -10.85
C VAL A 97 28.99 -25.54 -11.20
N ASP A 98 29.97 -25.26 -12.03
CA ASP A 98 30.22 -23.87 -12.52
C ASP A 98 29.10 -23.32 -13.40
N GLU A 99 28.52 -24.19 -14.23
CA GLU A 99 27.35 -23.85 -15.04
C GLU A 99 26.09 -23.72 -14.19
N LEU A 100 25.93 -24.61 -13.22
CA LEU A 100 24.82 -24.55 -12.27
C LEU A 100 24.84 -23.25 -11.43
N ALA A 101 26.04 -22.78 -11.11
CA ALA A 101 26.24 -21.51 -10.40
C ALA A 101 25.75 -20.30 -11.20
N GLN A 102 25.74 -20.39 -12.54
CA GLN A 102 25.16 -19.33 -13.38
C GLN A 102 23.62 -19.30 -13.34
N ILE A 103 23.00 -20.43 -12.97
CA ILE A 103 21.53 -20.57 -12.91
C ILE A 103 21.01 -20.30 -11.49
N LEU A 104 21.63 -20.96 -10.49
CA LEU A 104 21.16 -20.96 -9.10
C LEU A 104 21.92 -19.97 -8.20
N GLY A 105 22.93 -19.30 -8.74
CA GLY A 105 23.86 -18.44 -7.98
C GLY A 105 25.00 -19.23 -7.33
N ASP A 106 26.03 -18.52 -6.94
CA ASP A 106 27.21 -19.07 -6.27
C ASP A 106 26.84 -19.60 -4.87
N GLN A 107 27.42 -20.74 -4.49
CA GLN A 107 27.25 -21.30 -3.14
C GLN A 107 27.93 -20.46 -2.05
N GLN A 108 28.92 -19.67 -2.41
CA GLN A 108 29.61 -18.76 -1.50
C GLN A 108 29.04 -17.34 -1.68
N ILE A 109 28.82 -16.65 -0.57
CA ILE A 109 28.48 -15.24 -0.57
C ILE A 109 29.71 -14.46 -1.03
N LYS A 110 29.61 -13.83 -2.21
CA LYS A 110 30.68 -13.02 -2.81
C LYS A 110 30.46 -11.52 -2.64
N ASP A 111 29.22 -11.14 -2.41
CA ASP A 111 28.82 -9.75 -2.27
C ASP A 111 28.04 -9.55 -0.95
N ALA A 112 28.25 -8.40 -0.32
CA ALA A 112 27.52 -8.04 0.90
C ALA A 112 26.00 -7.94 0.70
N SER A 113 25.54 -7.73 -0.54
CA SER A 113 24.11 -7.74 -0.88
C SER A 113 23.48 -9.14 -0.94
N GLN A 114 24.28 -10.20 -0.86
CA GLN A 114 23.78 -11.57 -0.93
C GLN A 114 23.43 -12.12 0.46
N VAL A 115 22.29 -12.77 0.54
CA VAL A 115 21.79 -13.41 1.75
C VAL A 115 21.51 -14.89 1.49
N TYR A 116 21.90 -15.73 2.46
CA TYR A 116 21.55 -17.14 2.43
C TYR A 116 20.05 -17.35 2.48
N PHE A 117 19.52 -18.05 1.50
CA PHE A 117 18.08 -18.33 1.36
C PHE A 117 17.71 -19.71 1.87
N GLY A 118 18.47 -20.73 1.50
CA GLY A 118 18.21 -22.11 1.86
C GLY A 118 19.17 -23.10 1.19
N LEU A 119 18.88 -24.39 1.33
CA LEU A 119 19.53 -25.47 0.60
C LEU A 119 18.63 -25.95 -0.52
N SER A 120 19.23 -26.29 -1.66
CA SER A 120 18.51 -26.94 -2.75
C SER A 120 18.03 -28.33 -2.32
N THR A 121 16.79 -28.68 -2.63
CA THR A 121 16.25 -30.04 -2.45
C THR A 121 16.71 -31.00 -3.53
N VAL A 122 17.10 -30.48 -4.69
CA VAL A 122 17.52 -31.25 -5.87
C VAL A 122 19.01 -31.52 -5.84
N TYR A 123 19.80 -30.50 -5.51
CA TYR A 123 21.27 -30.60 -5.44
C TYR A 123 21.74 -30.69 -3.99
N THR A 124 22.10 -31.86 -3.54
CA THR A 124 22.48 -32.12 -2.13
C THR A 124 23.55 -31.12 -1.65
N ASN A 125 23.27 -30.47 -0.53
CA ASN A 125 24.10 -29.45 0.10
C ASN A 125 24.40 -28.19 -0.75
N TYR A 126 23.73 -28.00 -1.87
CA TYR A 126 23.89 -26.78 -2.67
C TYR A 126 23.22 -25.62 -1.96
N ARG A 127 24.00 -24.63 -1.55
CA ARG A 127 23.52 -23.42 -0.88
C ARG A 127 22.98 -22.44 -1.93
N ILE A 128 21.76 -21.97 -1.69
CA ILE A 128 21.13 -20.91 -2.50
C ILE A 128 21.31 -19.59 -1.77
N ASN A 129 21.99 -18.67 -2.43
CA ASN A 129 22.12 -17.29 -1.99
C ASN A 129 21.43 -16.39 -2.99
N VAL A 130 20.72 -15.38 -2.50
CA VAL A 130 19.99 -14.41 -3.34
C VAL A 130 20.55 -13.02 -3.12
N ASP A 131 20.64 -12.25 -4.19
CA ASP A 131 20.90 -10.81 -4.12
C ASP A 131 19.64 -10.11 -3.64
N VAL A 132 19.72 -9.50 -2.46
CA VAL A 132 18.59 -8.84 -1.79
C VAL A 132 18.00 -7.72 -2.67
N ASN A 133 18.85 -6.92 -3.31
CA ASN A 133 18.39 -5.80 -4.13
C ASN A 133 17.62 -6.29 -5.36
N LYS A 134 18.11 -7.35 -6.02
CA LYS A 134 17.42 -7.93 -7.19
C LYS A 134 16.16 -8.68 -6.81
N PHE A 135 16.18 -9.40 -5.69
CA PHE A 135 15.05 -10.21 -5.25
C PHE A 135 13.88 -9.36 -4.78
N PHE A 136 14.14 -8.33 -3.96
CA PHE A 136 13.09 -7.48 -3.39
C PHE A 136 12.73 -6.25 -4.25
N SER A 137 13.44 -5.98 -5.34
CA SER A 137 13.07 -4.91 -6.28
C SER A 137 11.89 -5.29 -7.18
N ASN A 138 11.51 -6.56 -7.22
CA ASN A 138 10.45 -7.09 -8.08
C ASN A 138 9.36 -7.77 -7.25
N HIS A 139 8.21 -8.01 -7.88
CA HIS A 139 7.14 -8.79 -7.29
C HIS A 139 7.47 -10.28 -7.31
N PHE A 140 7.16 -10.98 -6.23
CA PHE A 140 7.23 -12.43 -6.17
C PHE A 140 6.02 -13.00 -5.42
N ALA A 141 5.70 -14.26 -5.67
CA ALA A 141 4.62 -14.97 -5.00
C ALA A 141 5.12 -16.30 -4.44
N ILE A 142 4.68 -16.63 -3.23
CA ILE A 142 4.90 -17.94 -2.61
C ILE A 142 3.57 -18.67 -2.60
N LEU A 143 3.46 -19.66 -3.45
CA LEU A 143 2.23 -20.42 -3.67
C LEU A 143 2.34 -21.81 -3.04
N GLY A 144 1.23 -22.33 -2.55
CA GLY A 144 1.17 -23.67 -1.98
C GLY A 144 -0.15 -23.91 -1.24
N ASN A 145 -0.48 -25.17 -0.99
CA ASN A 145 -1.65 -25.56 -0.23
C ASN A 145 -1.47 -25.26 1.28
N THR A 146 -2.55 -25.35 2.04
CA THR A 146 -2.48 -25.26 3.51
C THR A 146 -1.50 -26.29 4.08
N GLY A 147 -0.64 -25.88 4.98
CA GLY A 147 0.39 -26.76 5.56
C GLY A 147 1.66 -26.96 4.71
N SER A 148 1.76 -26.36 3.51
CA SER A 148 2.95 -26.49 2.64
C SER A 148 4.16 -25.68 3.09
N GLY A 149 4.01 -24.85 4.13
CA GLY A 149 5.09 -24.03 4.67
C GLY A 149 5.23 -22.63 4.09
N LYS A 150 4.18 -22.07 3.42
CA LYS A 150 4.20 -20.69 2.87
C LYS A 150 4.63 -19.65 3.90
N SER A 151 3.95 -19.58 5.04
CA SER A 151 4.21 -18.61 6.11
C SER A 151 5.57 -18.83 6.77
N PHE A 152 6.00 -20.09 6.90
CA PHE A 152 7.37 -20.43 7.35
C PHE A 152 8.42 -19.90 6.37
N THR A 153 8.19 -20.03 5.07
CA THR A 153 9.13 -19.55 4.04
C THR A 153 9.25 -18.03 4.11
N VAL A 154 8.13 -17.30 4.15
CA VAL A 154 8.13 -15.83 4.30
C VAL A 154 8.85 -15.42 5.58
N SER A 155 8.52 -16.04 6.71
CA SER A 155 9.16 -15.78 8.00
C SER A 155 10.66 -15.98 7.92
N LYS A 156 11.10 -17.10 7.31
CA LYS A 156 12.52 -17.44 7.21
C LYS A 156 13.30 -16.48 6.32
N ILE A 157 12.72 -16.05 5.21
CA ILE A 157 13.30 -15.03 4.33
C ILE A 157 13.55 -13.73 5.11
N ILE A 158 12.53 -13.22 5.80
CA ILE A 158 12.63 -11.98 6.57
C ILE A 158 13.60 -12.15 7.75
N GLN A 159 13.53 -13.28 8.48
CA GLN A 159 14.47 -13.55 9.57
C GLN A 159 15.93 -13.56 9.09
N ASN A 160 16.20 -14.19 7.94
CA ASN A 160 17.55 -14.25 7.39
C ASN A 160 18.11 -12.87 7.02
N LEU A 161 17.26 -11.92 6.60
CA LEU A 161 17.66 -10.54 6.36
C LEU A 161 18.19 -9.85 7.62
N PHE A 162 17.62 -10.14 8.79
CA PHE A 162 17.95 -9.43 10.04
C PHE A 162 18.86 -10.20 10.99
N THR A 163 19.00 -11.53 10.83
CA THR A 163 19.76 -12.37 11.77
C THR A 163 20.98 -13.04 11.17
N GLY A 164 21.08 -13.17 9.87
CA GLY A 164 21.98 -14.13 9.23
C GLY A 164 23.19 -13.56 8.53
N SER A 165 23.40 -12.24 8.45
CA SER A 165 24.46 -11.70 7.61
C SER A 165 25.05 -10.39 8.12
N SER A 166 26.21 -10.04 7.55
CA SER A 166 26.81 -8.70 7.64
C SER A 166 25.99 -7.62 6.91
N TYR A 167 24.95 -8.02 6.16
CA TYR A 167 24.09 -7.12 5.41
C TYR A 167 22.92 -6.67 6.28
N VAL A 168 22.83 -5.36 6.52
CA VAL A 168 21.68 -4.74 7.15
C VAL A 168 21.04 -3.82 6.10
N PRO A 169 19.79 -4.04 5.72
CA PRO A 169 19.10 -3.17 4.76
C PRO A 169 18.79 -1.80 5.40
N LEU A 170 19.69 -0.82 5.20
CA LEU A 170 19.62 0.48 5.86
C LEU A 170 18.48 1.37 5.36
N ASN A 171 18.13 1.25 4.06
CA ASN A 171 17.14 2.12 3.40
C ASN A 171 15.90 1.34 2.97
N SER A 172 15.49 0.34 3.73
CA SER A 172 14.32 -0.46 3.43
C SER A 172 13.24 -0.32 4.51
N ASN A 173 11.98 -0.29 4.08
CA ASN A 173 10.84 -0.45 4.96
C ASN A 173 10.09 -1.71 4.52
N ILE A 174 9.87 -2.61 5.47
CA ILE A 174 9.11 -3.86 5.24
C ILE A 174 7.83 -3.77 6.05
N PHE A 175 6.69 -3.80 5.36
CA PHE A 175 5.37 -3.87 5.98
C PHE A 175 4.80 -5.27 5.77
N LEU A 176 4.54 -5.98 6.86
CA LEU A 176 3.94 -7.30 6.84
C LEU A 176 2.50 -7.22 7.36
N PHE A 177 1.54 -7.42 6.48
CA PHE A 177 0.12 -7.49 6.83
C PHE A 177 -0.27 -8.93 7.14
N ASP A 178 -0.51 -9.22 8.42
CA ASP A 178 -0.79 -10.55 8.95
C ASP A 178 -2.28 -10.73 9.23
N ALA A 179 -3.05 -11.09 8.20
CA ALA A 179 -4.50 -11.22 8.31
C ALA A 179 -4.96 -12.37 9.21
N TYR A 180 -4.09 -13.38 9.44
CA TYR A 180 -4.45 -14.60 10.16
C TYR A 180 -3.65 -14.82 11.46
N GLY A 181 -2.75 -13.91 11.82
CA GLY A 181 -1.92 -14.02 13.02
C GLY A 181 -0.83 -15.12 12.95
N GLU A 182 -0.45 -15.54 11.73
CA GLU A 182 0.50 -16.63 11.53
C GLU A 182 1.96 -16.25 11.84
N TYR A 183 2.28 -14.95 11.78
CA TYR A 183 3.64 -14.43 11.90
C TYR A 183 4.02 -13.99 13.32
N THR A 184 3.06 -13.91 14.23
CA THR A 184 3.27 -13.43 15.61
C THR A 184 4.43 -14.14 16.30
N GLN A 185 4.45 -15.48 16.26
CA GLN A 185 5.53 -16.27 16.90
C GLN A 185 6.89 -16.09 16.23
N ALA A 186 6.91 -15.82 14.92
CA ALA A 186 8.14 -15.65 14.17
C ALA A 186 8.84 -14.31 14.46
N PHE A 187 8.08 -13.26 14.72
CA PHE A 187 8.62 -11.91 14.80
C PHE A 187 8.56 -11.27 16.18
N SER A 188 7.69 -11.70 17.10
CA SER A 188 7.60 -11.15 18.46
C SER A 188 8.95 -11.20 19.20
N LYS A 189 9.64 -12.35 19.18
CA LYS A 189 10.97 -12.50 19.78
C LYS A 189 12.07 -11.68 19.09
N LEU A 190 11.88 -11.35 17.81
CA LEU A 190 12.84 -10.51 17.08
C LEU A 190 12.64 -9.03 17.43
N SER A 191 11.40 -8.59 17.67
CA SER A 191 11.10 -7.23 18.08
C SER A 191 11.68 -6.90 19.46
N GLU A 192 11.74 -7.87 20.36
CA GLU A 192 12.40 -7.73 21.68
C GLU A 192 13.90 -7.44 21.56
N LYS A 193 14.54 -8.00 20.54
CA LYS A 193 15.99 -7.89 20.32
C LYS A 193 16.41 -6.81 19.35
N ASN A 194 15.51 -6.41 18.47
CA ASN A 194 15.77 -5.42 17.44
C ASN A 194 14.69 -4.34 17.44
N PRO A 195 15.00 -3.11 17.94
CA PRO A 195 14.03 -2.02 18.03
C PRO A 195 13.53 -1.50 16.67
N MET A 196 14.18 -1.89 15.57
CA MET A 196 13.72 -1.57 14.21
C MET A 196 12.51 -2.41 13.79
N ILE A 197 12.27 -3.55 14.46
CA ILE A 197 11.12 -4.41 14.18
C ILE A 197 9.99 -4.01 15.13
N ARG A 198 8.91 -3.47 14.57
CA ARG A 198 7.72 -3.06 15.32
C ARG A 198 6.58 -4.02 14.99
N TYR A 199 6.00 -4.60 16.02
CA TYR A 199 4.79 -5.42 15.91
C TYR A 199 3.59 -4.60 16.36
N LYS A 200 2.51 -4.60 15.57
CA LYS A 200 1.26 -3.91 15.89
C LYS A 200 0.07 -4.85 15.72
N THR A 201 -0.79 -4.89 16.72
CA THR A 201 -2.02 -5.69 16.69
C THR A 201 -3.20 -4.81 16.29
N VAL A 202 -4.00 -5.29 15.35
CA VAL A 202 -5.31 -4.72 15.03
C VAL A 202 -6.34 -5.39 15.94
N THR A 203 -6.96 -4.63 16.82
CA THR A 203 -7.94 -5.14 17.78
C THR A 203 -9.01 -4.09 18.09
N THR A 204 -10.21 -4.52 18.32
CA THR A 204 -11.33 -3.70 18.85
C THR A 204 -11.39 -3.73 20.38
N ASN A 205 -10.54 -4.53 21.03
CA ASN A 205 -10.49 -4.57 22.50
C ASN A 205 -9.75 -3.34 23.03
N ILE A 206 -10.49 -2.41 23.60
CA ILE A 206 -9.98 -1.14 24.16
C ILE A 206 -9.12 -1.39 25.41
N GLU A 207 -9.32 -2.51 26.11
CA GLU A 207 -8.58 -2.89 27.32
C GLU A 207 -7.22 -3.55 27.01
N ALA A 208 -6.93 -3.86 25.72
CA ALA A 208 -5.63 -4.38 25.33
C ALA A 208 -4.52 -3.36 25.60
N GLU A 209 -3.33 -3.83 25.97
CA GLU A 209 -2.19 -2.96 26.28
C GLU A 209 -1.90 -2.00 25.13
N ALA A 210 -1.92 -0.71 25.42
CA ALA A 210 -1.94 0.37 24.44
C ALA A 210 -0.66 0.47 23.56
N THR A 211 0.41 -0.20 23.94
CA THR A 211 1.72 -0.10 23.27
C THR A 211 1.78 -0.84 21.93
N ASP A 212 1.00 -1.92 21.79
CA ASP A 212 1.06 -2.79 20.62
C ASP A 212 -0.16 -2.65 19.67
N MET A 213 -1.07 -1.74 19.97
CA MET A 213 -2.22 -1.48 19.11
C MET A 213 -1.83 -0.63 17.90
N LEU A 214 -2.34 -0.99 16.73
CA LEU A 214 -2.31 -0.12 15.56
C LEU A 214 -3.35 1.01 15.77
N ARG A 215 -2.89 2.23 15.79
CA ARG A 215 -3.76 3.41 15.86
C ARG A 215 -3.60 4.18 14.55
N ILE A 216 -4.70 4.34 13.84
CA ILE A 216 -4.76 5.12 12.61
C ILE A 216 -5.34 6.49 12.99
N PRO A 217 -4.60 7.58 12.79
CA PRO A 217 -5.13 8.93 13.02
C PRO A 217 -6.32 9.22 12.10
N LEU A 218 -7.35 9.87 12.62
CA LEU A 218 -8.56 10.22 11.85
C LEU A 218 -8.25 11.02 10.58
N TRP A 219 -7.29 11.93 10.64
CA TRP A 219 -6.91 12.77 9.49
C TRP A 219 -6.24 12.02 8.32
N LEU A 220 -5.88 10.74 8.52
CA LEU A 220 -5.39 9.85 7.44
C LEU A 220 -6.49 9.11 6.70
N LEU A 221 -7.70 9.08 7.26
CA LEU A 221 -8.83 8.38 6.66
C LEU A 221 -9.36 9.17 5.45
N ASP A 222 -9.75 8.45 4.43
CA ASP A 222 -10.42 9.01 3.26
C ASP A 222 -11.96 8.94 3.37
N VAL A 223 -12.67 9.38 2.32
CA VAL A 223 -14.14 9.38 2.30
C VAL A 223 -14.73 7.98 2.45
N ASP A 224 -14.11 6.98 1.81
CA ASP A 224 -14.59 5.60 1.83
C ASP A 224 -14.36 4.97 3.21
N ASP A 225 -13.24 5.28 3.85
CA ASP A 225 -12.96 4.85 5.23
C ASP A 225 -13.99 5.42 6.21
N TYR A 226 -14.29 6.71 6.08
CA TYR A 226 -15.33 7.35 6.90
C TYR A 226 -16.72 6.80 6.61
N ALA A 227 -17.05 6.50 5.37
CA ALA A 227 -18.31 5.89 5.00
C ALA A 227 -18.49 4.53 5.68
N GLN A 228 -17.44 3.72 5.72
CA GLN A 228 -17.45 2.43 6.43
C GLN A 228 -17.54 2.62 7.95
N LEU A 229 -16.74 3.53 8.52
CA LEU A 229 -16.73 3.81 9.97
C LEU A 229 -18.10 4.29 10.46
N LEU A 230 -18.78 5.13 9.69
CA LEU A 230 -20.07 5.71 10.01
C LEU A 230 -21.25 4.85 9.54
N SER A 231 -21.00 3.68 8.94
CA SER A 231 -22.02 2.77 8.42
C SER A 231 -23.01 3.48 7.47
N VAL A 232 -22.45 4.19 6.48
CA VAL A 232 -23.25 4.98 5.54
C VAL A 232 -24.03 4.07 4.59
N ASP A 233 -25.36 4.07 4.75
CA ASP A 233 -26.28 3.28 3.95
C ASP A 233 -26.96 4.10 2.83
N ASN A 234 -26.96 5.43 2.94
CA ASN A 234 -27.64 6.32 2.02
C ASN A 234 -26.65 7.07 1.11
N PRO A 235 -26.78 7.00 -0.24
CA PRO A 235 -25.88 7.69 -1.16
C PRO A 235 -25.86 9.23 -0.98
N ASN A 236 -26.90 9.82 -0.38
CA ASN A 236 -26.93 11.27 -0.10
C ASN A 236 -25.97 11.70 1.04
N GLN A 237 -25.48 10.76 1.84
CA GLN A 237 -24.56 11.03 2.96
C GLN A 237 -23.12 11.23 2.49
N LEU A 238 -22.69 10.50 1.46
CA LEU A 238 -21.31 10.58 0.94
C LEU A 238 -20.88 11.99 0.57
N PRO A 239 -21.67 12.76 -0.19
CA PRO A 239 -21.29 14.14 -0.56
C PRO A 239 -21.08 15.05 0.65
N ILE A 240 -21.82 14.82 1.75
CA ILE A 240 -21.68 15.61 2.97
C ILE A 240 -20.39 15.25 3.71
N ILE A 241 -20.04 13.97 3.79
CA ILE A 241 -18.77 13.52 4.36
C ILE A 241 -17.60 14.10 3.55
N GLU A 242 -17.66 13.99 2.23
CA GLU A 242 -16.65 14.56 1.33
C GLU A 242 -16.50 16.08 1.53
N LYS A 243 -17.62 16.81 1.59
CA LYS A 243 -17.65 18.25 1.86
C LYS A 243 -17.06 18.56 3.25
N ALA A 244 -17.43 17.82 4.28
CA ALA A 244 -16.91 18.02 5.64
C ALA A 244 -15.41 17.77 5.72
N LEU A 245 -14.89 16.73 5.06
CA LEU A 245 -13.46 16.44 5.01
C LEU A 245 -12.66 17.52 4.26
N LYS A 246 -13.22 18.08 3.21
CA LYS A 246 -12.62 19.25 2.52
C LYS A 246 -12.63 20.48 3.41
N LEU A 247 -13.76 20.75 4.06
CA LEU A 247 -13.93 21.89 4.96
C LEU A 247 -12.99 21.83 6.15
N VAL A 248 -12.89 20.69 6.83
CA VAL A 248 -12.02 20.57 8.03
C VAL A 248 -10.55 20.82 7.70
N LYS A 249 -10.08 20.38 6.55
CA LYS A 249 -8.69 20.63 6.09
C LYS A 249 -8.44 22.11 5.85
N VAL A 250 -9.39 22.82 5.23
CA VAL A 250 -9.29 24.26 4.96
C VAL A 250 -9.45 25.06 6.24
N LEU A 251 -10.49 24.78 7.03
CA LEU A 251 -10.83 25.56 8.22
C LEU A 251 -9.76 25.46 9.32
N ASN A 252 -9.10 24.32 9.45
CA ASN A 252 -8.03 24.10 10.44
C ASN A 252 -6.62 24.46 9.94
N SER A 253 -6.47 24.85 8.68
CA SER A 253 -5.17 25.28 8.17
C SER A 253 -4.77 26.65 8.72
N ASN A 254 -3.54 26.76 9.21
CA ASN A 254 -2.94 28.04 9.60
C ASN A 254 -2.12 28.69 8.47
N ASN A 255 -2.21 28.16 7.26
CA ASN A 255 -1.49 28.71 6.12
C ASN A 255 -2.12 30.04 5.69
N PRO A 256 -1.36 31.15 5.60
CA PRO A 256 -1.87 32.46 5.15
C PRO A 256 -2.49 32.40 3.74
N ASP A 257 -1.99 31.54 2.85
CA ASP A 257 -2.54 31.39 1.49
C ASP A 257 -3.96 30.84 1.48
N VAL A 258 -4.35 30.12 2.54
CA VAL A 258 -5.67 29.54 2.74
C VAL A 258 -6.66 30.50 3.37
N GLN A 259 -6.19 31.62 3.93
CA GLN A 259 -7.03 32.59 4.67
C GLN A 259 -8.16 33.14 3.81
N LYS A 260 -7.90 33.48 2.55
CA LYS A 260 -8.93 33.96 1.63
C LYS A 260 -10.01 32.93 1.34
N HIS A 261 -9.62 31.64 1.24
CA HIS A 261 -10.55 30.55 1.06
C HIS A 261 -11.42 30.33 2.30
N LYS A 262 -10.84 30.49 3.51
CA LYS A 262 -11.62 30.46 4.74
C LYS A 262 -12.66 31.56 4.78
N ASN A 263 -12.26 32.79 4.45
CA ASN A 263 -13.18 33.93 4.40
C ASN A 263 -14.33 33.68 3.41
N ASP A 264 -14.04 33.19 2.19
CA ASP A 264 -15.04 32.87 1.18
C ASP A 264 -16.02 31.80 1.67
N ILE A 265 -15.54 30.70 2.24
CA ILE A 265 -16.36 29.61 2.78
C ILE A 265 -17.29 30.12 3.91
N ILE A 266 -16.74 30.87 4.85
CA ILE A 266 -17.49 31.43 5.98
C ILE A 266 -18.51 32.44 5.47
N ALA A 267 -18.13 33.30 4.52
CA ALA A 267 -19.00 34.30 3.94
C ALA A 267 -20.21 33.68 3.21
N ARG A 268 -19.98 32.65 2.38
CA ARG A 268 -21.07 31.92 1.69
C ARG A 268 -22.02 31.28 2.70
N ALA A 269 -21.51 30.62 3.75
CA ALA A 269 -22.36 30.05 4.77
C ALA A 269 -23.20 31.11 5.51
N ILE A 270 -22.62 32.28 5.80
CA ILE A 270 -23.37 33.37 6.41
C ILE A 270 -24.47 33.88 5.46
N ILE A 271 -24.18 34.05 4.16
CA ILE A 271 -25.19 34.42 3.16
C ILE A 271 -26.31 33.40 3.08
N ASP A 272 -25.99 32.11 3.04
CA ASP A 272 -26.99 31.03 3.03
C ASP A 272 -27.89 31.07 4.26
N ILE A 273 -27.33 31.35 5.44
CA ILE A 273 -28.08 31.52 6.69
C ILE A 273 -28.98 32.75 6.60
N LEU A 274 -28.49 33.90 6.12
CA LEU A 274 -29.25 35.12 5.97
C LEU A 274 -30.44 34.94 5.02
N LEU A 275 -30.26 34.19 3.95
CA LEU A 275 -31.27 33.87 2.95
C LEU A 275 -32.17 32.67 3.29
N SER A 276 -31.97 32.00 4.39
CA SER A 276 -32.66 30.74 4.79
C SER A 276 -34.18 30.93 5.04
N GLY A 277 -34.68 32.15 5.12
CA GLY A 277 -36.08 32.44 5.42
C GLY A 277 -36.53 32.09 6.84
N THR A 278 -35.63 31.77 7.74
CA THR A 278 -35.90 31.50 9.14
C THR A 278 -36.06 32.79 9.96
N SER A 279 -36.46 32.70 11.24
CA SER A 279 -36.59 33.89 12.08
C SER A 279 -35.25 34.57 12.32
N SER A 280 -35.24 35.90 12.41
CA SER A 280 -34.01 36.69 12.61
C SER A 280 -33.22 36.29 13.87
N GLY A 281 -33.89 35.80 14.92
CA GLY A 281 -33.26 35.30 16.11
C GLY A 281 -32.45 34.01 15.82
N LYS A 282 -33.00 33.09 15.05
CA LYS A 282 -32.29 31.85 14.61
C LYS A 282 -31.13 32.18 13.67
N ILE A 283 -31.33 33.10 12.72
CA ILE A 283 -30.31 33.61 11.82
C ILE A 283 -29.10 34.11 12.63
N ARG A 284 -29.37 35.03 13.58
CA ARG A 284 -28.33 35.58 14.46
C ARG A 284 -27.56 34.47 15.21
N ASP A 285 -28.30 33.56 15.83
CA ASP A 285 -27.67 32.51 16.66
C ASP A 285 -26.82 31.55 15.82
N GLN A 286 -27.23 31.24 14.58
CA GLN A 286 -26.46 30.45 13.65
C GLN A 286 -25.20 31.17 13.16
N ILE A 287 -25.30 32.44 12.79
CA ILE A 287 -24.12 33.24 12.37
C ILE A 287 -23.12 33.39 13.53
N VAL A 288 -23.62 33.63 14.76
CA VAL A 288 -22.76 33.72 15.95
C VAL A 288 -22.07 32.39 16.20
N ALA A 289 -22.76 31.25 16.06
CA ALA A 289 -22.15 29.92 16.22
C ALA A 289 -21.07 29.66 15.15
N VAL A 290 -21.33 29.99 13.90
CA VAL A 290 -20.34 29.85 12.81
C VAL A 290 -19.10 30.69 13.10
N LEU A 291 -19.27 31.98 13.42
CA LEU A 291 -18.14 32.89 13.68
C LEU A 291 -17.43 32.64 15.02
N THR A 292 -18.04 31.93 15.94
CA THR A 292 -17.38 31.51 17.20
C THR A 292 -16.45 30.33 16.93
N ASN A 293 -16.88 29.37 16.09
CA ASN A 293 -16.10 28.19 15.79
C ASN A 293 -15.07 28.42 14.67
N TYR A 294 -15.45 29.21 13.66
CA TYR A 294 -14.66 29.45 12.46
C TYR A 294 -14.57 30.95 12.16
N HIS A 295 -13.58 31.59 12.72
CA HIS A 295 -13.32 33.01 12.45
C HIS A 295 -11.93 33.18 11.85
N THR A 296 -11.74 34.31 11.24
CA THR A 296 -10.44 34.78 10.75
C THR A 296 -10.16 36.15 11.32
N ASP A 297 -8.94 36.67 11.14
CA ASP A 297 -8.59 38.02 11.58
C ASP A 297 -9.45 39.10 10.85
N GLU A 298 -9.85 38.79 9.61
CA GLU A 298 -10.63 39.71 8.76
C GLU A 298 -12.13 39.53 8.92
N LEU A 299 -12.61 38.30 9.15
CA LEU A 299 -14.03 37.95 9.27
C LEU A 299 -14.31 37.28 10.62
N ASN A 300 -14.76 38.07 11.59
CA ASN A 300 -15.11 37.66 12.94
C ASN A 300 -16.22 38.57 13.51
N LEU A 301 -16.72 38.26 14.71
CA LEU A 301 -17.79 39.03 15.36
C LEU A 301 -17.41 40.48 15.69
N GLU A 302 -16.14 40.76 15.86
CA GLU A 302 -15.61 42.10 16.18
C GLU A 302 -15.14 42.86 14.92
N SER A 303 -15.25 42.24 13.72
CA SER A 303 -14.97 42.93 12.46
C SER A 303 -15.76 44.20 12.32
N THR A 304 -15.10 45.30 11.94
CA THR A 304 -15.71 46.62 11.92
C THR A 304 -16.36 46.89 10.57
N ILE A 305 -17.64 47.29 10.62
CA ILE A 305 -18.41 47.74 9.48
C ILE A 305 -18.48 49.28 9.53
N ARG A 306 -18.02 49.95 8.47
CA ARG A 306 -17.95 51.40 8.38
C ARG A 306 -19.08 51.92 7.51
N GLU A 307 -19.86 52.83 8.08
CA GLU A 307 -20.87 53.63 7.34
C GLU A 307 -20.55 55.12 7.53
N PRO A 308 -21.09 56.01 6.69
CA PRO A 308 -20.93 57.42 6.88
C PRO A 308 -21.45 57.87 8.27
N GLY A 309 -20.53 58.21 9.14
CA GLY A 309 -20.85 58.70 10.48
C GLY A 309 -20.94 57.66 11.60
N TYR A 310 -20.84 56.35 11.28
CA TYR A 310 -20.89 55.28 12.28
C TYR A 310 -19.86 54.18 12.03
N VAL A 311 -19.35 53.62 13.11
CA VAL A 311 -18.52 52.41 13.09
C VAL A 311 -19.15 51.44 14.07
N ARG A 312 -19.56 50.25 13.56
CA ARG A 312 -20.18 49.18 14.36
C ARG A 312 -19.43 47.88 14.15
N THR A 313 -19.54 46.97 15.11
CA THR A 313 -19.04 45.63 14.90
C THR A 313 -20.09 44.76 14.20
N LEU A 314 -19.66 43.71 13.51
CA LEU A 314 -20.56 42.73 12.90
C LEU A 314 -21.55 42.20 13.95
N LYS A 315 -21.11 41.92 15.16
CA LYS A 315 -21.94 41.49 16.29
C LYS A 315 -23.07 42.49 16.60
N GLN A 316 -22.76 43.80 16.54
CA GLN A 316 -23.76 44.83 16.78
C GLN A 316 -24.79 44.91 15.67
N CYS A 317 -24.39 44.67 14.41
CA CYS A 317 -25.32 44.65 13.26
C CYS A 317 -26.21 43.39 13.25
N LEU A 318 -25.85 42.32 13.95
CA LEU A 318 -26.72 41.15 14.10
C LEU A 318 -27.79 41.31 15.19
N PHE A 319 -27.98 42.52 15.74
CA PHE A 319 -28.98 42.78 16.75
C PHE A 319 -30.41 42.59 16.19
N VAL A 320 -31.21 41.85 16.97
CA VAL A 320 -32.66 41.65 16.66
C VAL A 320 -33.46 42.49 17.63
N ASP A 321 -34.33 43.33 17.07
CA ASP A 321 -35.17 44.22 17.86
C ASP A 321 -36.33 43.50 18.58
N GLN A 322 -37.11 44.28 19.37
CA GLN A 322 -38.26 43.75 20.09
C GLN A 322 -39.40 43.24 19.17
N SER A 323 -39.41 43.62 17.90
CA SER A 323 -40.36 43.12 16.88
C SER A 323 -39.89 41.80 16.25
N GLY A 324 -38.73 41.29 16.63
CA GLY A 324 -38.15 40.09 16.08
C GLY A 324 -37.48 40.27 14.72
N LYS A 325 -37.13 41.50 14.32
CA LYS A 325 -36.48 41.82 13.06
C LYS A 325 -35.01 42.23 13.26
N MET A 326 -34.18 41.78 12.33
CA MET A 326 -32.79 42.26 12.19
C MET A 326 -32.82 43.47 11.26
N GLN A 327 -32.60 44.69 11.79
CA GLN A 327 -32.72 45.94 11.06
C GLN A 327 -31.58 46.13 10.07
N GLU A 328 -30.41 45.62 10.36
CA GLU A 328 -29.17 45.86 9.60
C GLU A 328 -28.80 44.68 8.69
N MET A 329 -29.79 43.88 8.28
CA MET A 329 -29.56 42.69 7.48
C MET A 329 -28.84 42.98 6.15
N GLU A 330 -29.25 44.04 5.44
CA GLU A 330 -28.63 44.46 4.17
C GLU A 330 -27.17 44.84 4.37
N LEU A 331 -26.86 45.55 5.46
CA LEU A 331 -25.50 45.97 5.80
C LEU A 331 -24.59 44.75 6.08
N VAL A 332 -25.15 43.76 6.76
CA VAL A 332 -24.41 42.48 7.01
C VAL A 332 -24.15 41.75 5.70
N VAL A 333 -25.16 41.70 4.80
CA VAL A 333 -25.01 41.08 3.47
C VAL A 333 -23.91 41.79 2.66
N ASP A 334 -23.94 43.12 2.58
CA ASP A 334 -22.95 43.90 1.83
C ASP A 334 -21.55 43.73 2.39
N PHE A 335 -21.40 43.66 3.72
CA PHE A 335 -20.09 43.41 4.37
C PHE A 335 -19.58 42.05 4.06
N VAL A 336 -20.40 41.01 4.19
CA VAL A 336 -19.99 39.61 3.98
C VAL A 336 -19.68 39.32 2.52
N ASN A 337 -20.41 39.91 1.59
CA ASN A 337 -20.18 39.75 0.14
C ASN A 337 -18.77 40.19 -0.29
N GLN A 338 -18.09 41.06 0.44
CA GLN A 338 -16.72 41.48 0.13
C GLN A 338 -15.71 40.36 0.21
N PHE A 339 -16.05 39.30 0.90
CA PHE A 339 -15.19 38.12 1.08
C PHE A 339 -15.48 36.99 0.10
N ILE A 340 -16.56 37.08 -0.68
CA ILE A 340 -16.91 36.07 -1.67
C ILE A 340 -16.05 36.26 -2.92
N ILE A 341 -15.42 35.17 -3.36
CA ILE A 341 -14.60 35.13 -4.55
C ILE A 341 -15.35 34.32 -5.62
N GLU A 342 -15.72 34.99 -6.74
CA GLU A 342 -16.37 34.29 -7.83
C GLU A 342 -15.49 33.24 -8.49
N GLY A 343 -16.05 32.04 -8.73
CA GLY A 343 -15.36 30.95 -9.39
C GLY A 343 -14.37 30.20 -8.51
N LEU A 344 -14.35 30.46 -7.18
CA LEU A 344 -13.54 29.68 -6.25
C LEU A 344 -14.20 28.33 -5.97
N GLU A 345 -13.49 27.25 -6.29
CA GLU A 345 -13.90 25.90 -5.93
C GLU A 345 -13.12 25.42 -4.70
N LEU A 346 -13.76 24.56 -3.89
CA LEU A 346 -13.07 23.83 -2.82
C LEU A 346 -12.05 22.90 -3.46
N THR A 347 -10.81 23.34 -3.57
CA THR A 347 -9.71 22.51 -4.07
C THR A 347 -9.20 21.60 -2.97
N ASP A 348 -8.79 20.36 -3.33
CA ASP A 348 -8.07 19.50 -2.42
C ASP A 348 -6.68 20.09 -2.13
N TYR A 349 -6.52 20.60 -0.93
CA TYR A 349 -5.19 20.98 -0.46
C TYR A 349 -4.42 19.71 -0.07
N ASP A 350 -3.42 19.37 -0.86
CA ASP A 350 -2.42 18.33 -0.59
C ASP A 350 -1.51 18.74 0.58
N GLY A 351 -2.05 18.82 1.74
CA GLY A 351 -1.27 19.08 2.94
C GLY A 351 -1.89 18.31 4.09
N SER A 352 -1.09 17.53 4.78
CA SER A 352 -1.49 16.83 6.00
C SER A 352 -1.88 17.85 7.09
N THR A 353 -3.07 18.40 6.95
CA THR A 353 -3.61 19.24 8.01
C THR A 353 -4.18 18.31 9.06
N PHE A 354 -3.55 18.33 10.23
CA PHE A 354 -4.00 17.56 11.38
C PHE A 354 -5.32 18.16 11.88
N PHE A 355 -6.31 17.32 12.10
CA PHE A 355 -7.56 17.72 12.73
C PHE A 355 -7.99 16.70 13.77
N THR A 356 -8.78 17.15 14.74
CA THR A 356 -9.36 16.31 15.79
C THR A 356 -10.76 15.84 15.40
N LEU A 357 -11.31 14.90 16.18
CA LEU A 357 -12.72 14.49 16.01
C LEU A 357 -13.67 15.69 16.19
N GLN A 358 -13.41 16.57 17.16
CA GLN A 358 -14.22 17.78 17.39
C GLN A 358 -14.19 18.74 16.19
N ASP A 359 -13.04 18.88 15.53
CA ASP A 359 -12.94 19.69 14.32
C ASP A 359 -13.77 19.11 13.18
N LEU A 360 -13.79 17.78 13.06
CA LEU A 360 -14.59 17.08 12.05
C LEU A 360 -16.10 17.22 12.35
N GLU A 361 -16.52 17.06 13.60
CA GLU A 361 -17.91 17.28 14.01
C GLU A 361 -18.36 18.69 13.67
N ASN A 362 -17.56 19.70 14.01
CA ASN A 362 -17.85 21.09 13.65
C ASN A 362 -17.94 21.29 12.13
N ALA A 363 -17.04 20.67 11.37
CA ALA A 363 -17.07 20.76 9.90
C ALA A 363 -18.28 20.04 9.29
N LEU A 364 -18.76 18.96 9.89
CA LEU A 364 -20.00 18.27 9.52
C LEU A 364 -21.21 19.17 9.75
N ASP A 365 -21.30 19.79 10.93
CA ASP A 365 -22.35 20.76 11.26
C ASP A 365 -22.36 21.93 10.24
N PHE A 366 -21.15 22.42 9.90
CA PHE A 366 -21.00 23.49 8.92
C PHE A 366 -21.41 23.03 7.50
N ALA A 367 -21.06 21.82 7.09
CA ALA A 367 -21.46 21.25 5.81
C ALA A 367 -22.99 21.14 5.67
N LEU A 368 -23.67 20.77 6.75
CA LEU A 368 -25.13 20.64 6.80
C LEU A 368 -25.84 22.00 6.69
N ILE A 369 -25.29 23.06 7.29
CA ILE A 369 -25.84 24.42 7.19
C ILE A 369 -25.87 24.88 5.72
N GLY A 370 -24.78 24.64 4.98
CA GLY A 370 -24.67 25.01 3.57
C GLY A 370 -25.61 24.26 2.61
N GLU A 371 -26.17 23.11 3.03
CA GLU A 371 -27.18 22.37 2.24
C GLU A 371 -28.62 22.79 2.54
N GLY A 372 -28.84 23.82 3.36
CA GLY A 372 -30.19 24.26 3.76
C GLY A 372 -30.96 23.21 4.57
N VAL A 373 -30.24 22.23 5.12
CA VAL A 373 -30.82 21.17 5.95
C VAL A 373 -31.09 21.75 7.34
N LEU A 374 -32.26 22.30 7.51
CA LEU A 374 -32.78 22.53 8.84
C LEU A 374 -32.94 21.16 9.53
N LYS A 375 -32.43 21.07 10.75
CA LYS A 375 -32.40 19.86 11.59
C LYS A 375 -33.68 19.01 11.66
N SER A 376 -34.81 19.47 11.11
CA SER A 376 -36.12 18.83 11.26
C SER A 376 -36.54 17.86 10.16
N ASP A 377 -36.10 18.04 8.90
CA ASP A 377 -36.74 17.35 7.79
C ASP A 377 -35.94 16.18 7.19
N ARG A 378 -34.64 16.07 7.52
CA ARG A 378 -33.76 15.00 7.04
C ARG A 378 -32.91 14.35 8.12
N ILE A 379 -33.29 14.43 9.39
CA ILE A 379 -32.56 13.85 10.53
C ILE A 379 -32.26 12.37 10.31
N PHE A 380 -33.19 11.61 9.72
CA PHE A 380 -32.97 10.18 9.46
C PHE A 380 -31.94 9.89 8.37
N ASP A 381 -31.81 10.76 7.37
CA ASP A 381 -30.83 10.58 6.29
C ASP A 381 -29.39 10.83 6.77
N TYR A 382 -29.22 11.61 7.84
CA TYR A 382 -27.92 12.01 8.39
C TYR A 382 -27.68 11.53 9.83
N ALA A 383 -28.62 10.81 10.40
CA ALA A 383 -28.56 10.37 11.81
C ALA A 383 -27.33 9.51 12.13
N ASN A 384 -26.81 8.76 11.14
CA ASN A 384 -25.61 7.95 11.31
C ASN A 384 -24.32 8.77 11.18
N ILE A 385 -24.40 10.03 10.76
CA ILE A 385 -23.23 10.93 10.66
C ILE A 385 -23.12 11.80 11.91
N LEU A 386 -24.24 12.13 12.51
CA LEU A 386 -24.37 12.93 13.73
C LEU A 386 -24.38 12.05 14.99
#